data_c9e0c360c1319b6a22317a7a0b7755d9
#
_entry.id   c9e0c360c1319b6a22317a7a0b7755d9
#
_cell.length_a   1.000
_cell.length_b   1.000
_cell.length_c   1.000
_cell.angle_alpha   90.00
_cell.angle_beta   90.00
_cell.angle_gamma   90.00
#
_symmetry.space_group_name_H-M   'P 1'
#
loop_
_entity.id
_entity.type
_entity.pdbx_description
1 polymer ?
#
loop_
_entity_poly.entity_id
_entity_poly.type
_entity_poly.pdbx_seq_one_letter_code
_entity_poly.pdbx_strand_id
1 'polypeptide(L)'
;MNNLIMNNLIIKNASQVVTCSGNKGKHGKEMSELHVIDNGTVIVTNGIITHVLKQGETIPVNEEYYEVIHAQDKALLPGFVDPHTHFIFGGYREEEFSWRMRGDSYMSIMNRGGGIINTTKATREATDEELFELGKQRLNEMLKLGITTVEGKSGYGLNMDTELKQLRVMKHLNQTHSMDVVSTFMGAHAVPPEWKDREDAFIDFNINEMFPIIAKEGLAECVDIFCEKNVFTHSANPRRYLTAARNHGFKLKIHADEMVSFGGAELAAELKVLSADHLLQASDEGIRAIAQNSVIATLLPLTAFSLREEYARGREMIDNNCIVALATDLNPGSCFSASSPLLFALACIYMHLSVEEAVTAFTINSAAAIDRADSIGSIDVGKQGDLILLQFPSYKFLPYHVGMNIVNTVIKKGNIIINN
;
A
#
# COMPACT_ATOMS: atom_id res chain seq x y z
N MET A 1 -36.00 -13.79 -13.89
CA MET A 1 -34.77 -13.64 -14.69
C MET A 1 -33.84 -12.80 -13.84
N ASN A 2 -32.83 -13.42 -13.22
CA ASN A 2 -31.82 -12.68 -12.45
C ASN A 2 -31.06 -11.81 -13.45
N ASN A 3 -31.19 -10.49 -13.34
CA ASN A 3 -30.27 -9.55 -13.97
C ASN A 3 -28.88 -9.83 -13.34
N LEU A 4 -28.09 -10.67 -13.98
CA LEU A 4 -26.65 -10.67 -13.81
C LEU A 4 -26.24 -9.24 -14.19
N ILE A 5 -25.90 -8.43 -13.20
CA ILE A 5 -25.25 -7.14 -13.41
C ILE A 5 -23.93 -7.52 -14.08
N MET A 6 -23.89 -7.43 -15.40
CA MET A 6 -22.66 -7.65 -16.15
C MET A 6 -21.81 -6.41 -15.93
N ASN A 7 -20.63 -6.58 -15.37
CA ASN A 7 -19.64 -5.53 -15.12
C ASN A 7 -19.02 -5.10 -16.46
N ASN A 8 -19.87 -4.56 -17.34
CA ASN A 8 -19.53 -4.15 -18.69
C ASN A 8 -19.57 -2.62 -18.77
N LEU A 9 -18.43 -2.02 -19.07
CA LEU A 9 -18.27 -0.57 -19.08
C LEU A 9 -17.46 -0.13 -20.29
N ILE A 10 -17.90 0.95 -20.94
CA ILE A 10 -17.13 1.65 -21.96
C ILE A 10 -16.83 3.07 -21.46
N ILE A 11 -15.56 3.44 -21.36
CA ILE A 11 -15.12 4.79 -21.02
C ILE A 11 -14.60 5.41 -22.31
N LYS A 12 -15.39 6.34 -22.88
CA LYS A 12 -15.15 6.95 -24.20
C LYS A 12 -14.42 8.28 -24.08
N ASN A 13 -13.48 8.47 -25.02
CA ASN A 13 -12.85 9.77 -25.29
C ASN A 13 -12.25 10.42 -24.04
N ALA A 14 -11.61 9.62 -23.18
CA ALA A 14 -10.84 10.19 -22.07
C ALA A 14 -9.71 11.07 -22.61
N SER A 15 -9.61 12.31 -22.14
CA SER A 15 -8.60 13.27 -22.63
C SER A 15 -7.20 12.68 -22.58
N GLN A 16 -6.91 11.92 -21.55
CA GLN A 16 -5.72 11.08 -21.44
C GLN A 16 -6.10 9.71 -20.84
N VAL A 17 -5.72 8.64 -21.51
CA VAL A 17 -5.67 7.30 -20.93
C VAL A 17 -4.23 7.05 -20.53
N VAL A 18 -3.95 7.13 -19.21
CA VAL A 18 -2.62 6.93 -18.64
C VAL A 18 -2.48 5.45 -18.34
N THR A 19 -1.83 4.68 -19.24
CA THR A 19 -1.90 3.22 -19.13
C THR A 19 -0.99 2.64 -18.06
N CYS A 20 0.14 3.25 -17.75
CA CYS A 20 1.21 2.69 -16.91
C CYS A 20 1.66 1.28 -17.37
N SER A 21 1.46 0.95 -18.65
CA SER A 21 1.54 -0.38 -19.24
C SER A 21 2.72 -1.20 -18.75
N GLY A 22 2.46 -2.46 -18.40
CA GLY A 22 3.43 -3.43 -17.89
C GLY A 22 2.79 -4.48 -16.99
N ASN A 23 3.54 -5.54 -16.70
CA ASN A 23 3.11 -6.66 -15.84
C ASN A 23 4.06 -6.94 -14.66
N LYS A 24 4.96 -6.02 -14.37
CA LYS A 24 5.94 -6.04 -13.27
C LYS A 24 6.30 -4.63 -12.86
N GLY A 25 6.99 -4.47 -11.75
CA GLY A 25 7.55 -3.19 -11.33
C GLY A 25 8.54 -2.62 -12.35
N LYS A 26 8.50 -1.31 -12.54
CA LYS A 26 9.37 -0.54 -13.44
C LYS A 26 10.56 0.01 -12.67
N HIS A 27 11.74 -0.10 -13.28
CA HIS A 27 13.01 0.33 -12.70
C HIS A 27 13.42 1.73 -13.18
N GLY A 28 14.02 2.52 -12.32
CA GLY A 28 14.75 3.73 -12.70
C GLY A 28 14.01 4.56 -13.75
N LYS A 29 14.63 4.75 -14.91
CA LYS A 29 14.07 5.58 -16.00
C LYS A 29 12.75 5.03 -16.59
N GLU A 30 12.50 3.73 -16.53
CA GLU A 30 11.24 3.14 -17.00
C GLU A 30 10.03 3.69 -16.21
N MET A 31 10.26 4.17 -15.00
CA MET A 31 9.20 4.74 -14.16
C MET A 31 8.56 5.98 -14.77
N SER A 32 9.26 6.71 -15.64
CA SER A 32 8.71 7.88 -16.35
C SER A 32 7.89 7.52 -17.60
N GLU A 33 7.85 6.24 -18.01
CA GLU A 33 7.17 5.78 -19.21
C GLU A 33 5.72 5.37 -18.90
N LEU A 34 4.79 6.34 -18.94
CA LEU A 34 3.37 6.09 -18.65
C LEU A 34 2.57 5.52 -19.84
N HIS A 35 3.07 5.67 -21.07
CA HIS A 35 2.35 5.30 -22.30
C HIS A 35 0.95 5.91 -22.37
N VAL A 36 0.88 7.25 -22.45
CA VAL A 36 -0.38 8.00 -22.50
C VAL A 36 -1.00 7.93 -23.88
N ILE A 37 -2.33 7.69 -23.94
CA ILE A 37 -3.14 7.72 -25.17
C ILE A 37 -4.11 8.88 -25.07
N ASP A 38 -3.99 9.86 -25.98
CA ASP A 38 -4.90 10.99 -26.04
C ASP A 38 -6.23 10.62 -26.67
N ASN A 39 -7.34 11.12 -26.11
CA ASN A 39 -8.71 10.86 -26.52
C ASN A 39 -9.05 9.38 -26.69
N GLY A 40 -8.45 8.53 -25.84
CA GLY A 40 -8.59 7.09 -25.90
C GLY A 40 -9.91 6.59 -25.33
N THR A 41 -10.23 5.33 -25.65
CA THR A 41 -11.40 4.61 -25.14
C THR A 41 -10.97 3.29 -24.52
N VAL A 42 -11.51 2.97 -23.34
CA VAL A 42 -11.24 1.71 -22.64
C VAL A 42 -12.54 0.94 -22.49
N ILE A 43 -12.49 -0.36 -22.81
CA ILE A 43 -13.65 -1.28 -22.70
C ILE A 43 -13.33 -2.33 -21.66
N VAL A 44 -14.22 -2.44 -20.68
CA VAL A 44 -14.20 -3.48 -19.64
C VAL A 44 -15.38 -4.41 -19.87
N THR A 45 -15.13 -5.71 -19.96
CA THR A 45 -16.14 -6.75 -20.12
C THR A 45 -16.02 -7.77 -19.00
N ASN A 46 -17.09 -8.01 -18.27
CA ASN A 46 -17.08 -8.90 -17.09
C ASN A 46 -15.97 -8.55 -16.07
N GLY A 47 -15.73 -7.26 -15.87
CA GLY A 47 -14.73 -6.76 -14.92
C GLY A 47 -13.28 -6.77 -15.41
N ILE A 48 -13.01 -7.22 -16.64
CA ILE A 48 -11.69 -7.31 -17.24
C ILE A 48 -11.56 -6.33 -18.40
N ILE A 49 -10.43 -5.64 -18.50
CA ILE A 49 -10.13 -4.76 -19.63
C ILE A 49 -9.95 -5.61 -20.89
N THR A 50 -10.81 -5.41 -21.87
CA THR A 50 -10.77 -6.17 -23.14
C THR A 50 -10.19 -5.38 -24.30
N HIS A 51 -10.32 -4.05 -24.27
CA HIS A 51 -9.78 -3.19 -25.32
C HIS A 51 -9.29 -1.85 -24.75
N VAL A 52 -8.20 -1.37 -25.33
CA VAL A 52 -7.65 -0.03 -25.12
C VAL A 52 -7.44 0.58 -26.50
N LEU A 53 -8.33 1.51 -26.87
CA LEU A 53 -8.44 2.04 -28.23
C LEU A 53 -7.89 3.45 -28.31
N LYS A 54 -7.23 3.77 -29.41
CA LYS A 54 -6.81 5.14 -29.75
C LYS A 54 -7.97 5.91 -30.36
N GLN A 55 -7.81 7.23 -30.42
CA GLN A 55 -8.79 8.10 -31.08
C GLN A 55 -9.08 7.64 -32.52
N GLY A 56 -10.36 7.50 -32.86
CA GLY A 56 -10.84 7.13 -34.21
C GLY A 56 -10.87 5.62 -34.49
N GLU A 57 -10.39 4.77 -33.57
CA GLU A 57 -10.56 3.33 -33.71
C GLU A 57 -12.03 2.92 -33.45
N THR A 58 -12.47 1.92 -34.18
CA THR A 58 -13.87 1.42 -34.10
C THR A 58 -14.06 0.64 -32.79
N ILE A 59 -15.14 0.91 -32.08
CA ILE A 59 -15.57 0.15 -30.91
C ILE A 59 -16.09 -1.23 -31.38
N PRO A 60 -15.41 -2.35 -31.01
CA PRO A 60 -15.71 -3.67 -31.58
C PRO A 60 -16.79 -4.44 -30.81
N VAL A 61 -17.60 -3.75 -29.99
CA VAL A 61 -18.67 -4.36 -29.17
C VAL A 61 -20.01 -3.66 -29.40
N ASN A 62 -21.14 -4.35 -29.13
CA ASN A 62 -22.44 -3.72 -29.14
C ASN A 62 -22.66 -2.95 -27.84
N GLU A 63 -22.66 -1.62 -27.93
CA GLU A 63 -22.75 -0.70 -26.81
C GLU A 63 -24.01 -0.84 -25.96
N GLU A 64 -25.10 -1.37 -26.50
CA GLU A 64 -26.37 -1.60 -25.79
C GLU A 64 -26.20 -2.53 -24.55
N TYR A 65 -25.13 -3.33 -24.54
CA TYR A 65 -24.82 -4.25 -23.43
C TYR A 65 -23.81 -3.67 -22.44
N TYR A 66 -23.50 -2.36 -22.54
CA TYR A 66 -22.49 -1.71 -21.71
C TYR A 66 -23.04 -0.44 -21.08
N GLU A 67 -22.65 -0.17 -19.86
CA GLU A 67 -22.73 1.19 -19.32
C GLU A 67 -21.68 2.07 -20.03
N VAL A 68 -22.04 3.30 -20.40
CA VAL A 68 -21.16 4.19 -21.17
C VAL A 68 -20.88 5.46 -20.36
N ILE A 69 -19.60 5.72 -20.13
CA ILE A 69 -19.11 7.00 -19.56
C ILE A 69 -18.46 7.81 -20.69
N HIS A 70 -18.88 9.06 -20.85
CA HIS A 70 -18.20 10.04 -21.68
C HIS A 70 -17.19 10.80 -20.81
N ALA A 71 -15.89 10.60 -21.08
CA ALA A 71 -14.79 11.10 -20.26
C ALA A 71 -14.01 12.27 -20.91
N GLN A 72 -14.69 13.04 -21.80
CA GLN A 72 -14.12 14.28 -22.30
C GLN A 72 -13.76 15.20 -21.11
N ASP A 73 -12.63 15.87 -21.21
CA ASP A 73 -12.07 16.74 -20.16
C ASP A 73 -11.66 16.04 -18.85
N LYS A 74 -11.54 14.69 -18.89
CA LYS A 74 -11.10 13.87 -17.76
C LYS A 74 -9.92 12.98 -18.16
N ALA A 75 -8.97 12.81 -17.25
CA ALA A 75 -7.92 11.80 -17.39
C ALA A 75 -8.37 10.49 -16.74
N LEU A 76 -8.12 9.38 -17.44
CA LEU A 76 -8.35 8.01 -16.96
C LEU A 76 -7.02 7.38 -16.55
N LEU A 77 -6.95 6.87 -15.33
CA LEU A 77 -5.78 6.20 -14.78
C LEU A 77 -6.17 4.81 -14.23
N PRO A 78 -5.19 3.91 -13.99
CA PRO A 78 -5.40 2.75 -13.12
C PRO A 78 -5.83 3.21 -11.74
N GLY A 79 -6.68 2.44 -11.07
CA GLY A 79 -6.94 2.62 -9.65
C GLY A 79 -5.64 2.58 -8.85
N PHE A 80 -5.49 3.47 -7.86
CA PHE A 80 -4.32 3.50 -7.01
C PHE A 80 -4.25 2.23 -6.16
N VAL A 81 -3.02 1.82 -5.86
CA VAL A 81 -2.72 0.67 -5.00
C VAL A 81 -1.92 1.18 -3.81
N ASP A 82 -2.35 0.86 -2.60
CA ASP A 82 -1.62 1.22 -1.37
C ASP A 82 -0.96 -0.04 -0.78
N PRO A 83 0.35 -0.21 -0.98
CA PRO A 83 1.05 -1.45 -0.64
C PRO A 83 1.56 -1.51 0.80
N HIS A 84 1.17 -0.55 1.67
CA HIS A 84 1.59 -0.53 3.06
C HIS A 84 0.62 0.28 3.94
N THR A 85 -0.19 -0.41 4.72
CA THR A 85 -1.04 0.20 5.75
C THR A 85 -1.19 -0.72 6.96
N HIS A 86 -1.60 -0.11 8.08
CA HIS A 86 -2.02 -0.81 9.30
C HIS A 86 -3.47 -0.43 9.64
N PHE A 87 -4.37 -0.51 8.67
CA PHE A 87 -5.71 0.07 8.80
C PHE A 87 -6.65 -0.65 9.79
N ILE A 88 -6.29 -1.85 10.29
CA ILE A 88 -7.07 -2.57 11.31
C ILE A 88 -6.48 -2.34 12.70
N PHE A 89 -7.06 -1.46 13.45
CA PHE A 89 -6.70 -1.18 14.86
C PHE A 89 -7.86 -0.55 15.62
N GLY A 90 -7.87 -0.75 16.96
CA GLY A 90 -8.74 -0.07 17.90
C GLY A 90 -8.11 1.19 18.50
N GLY A 91 -8.96 2.14 18.92
CA GLY A 91 -8.52 3.37 19.57
C GLY A 91 -7.89 4.40 18.62
N TYR A 92 -7.46 5.52 19.22
CA TYR A 92 -6.81 6.63 18.53
C TYR A 92 -5.67 7.17 19.38
N ARG A 93 -4.76 7.95 18.77
CA ARG A 93 -3.58 8.52 19.44
C ARG A 93 -3.46 10.04 19.19
N GLU A 94 -4.57 10.73 19.06
CA GLU A 94 -4.65 12.17 18.77
C GLU A 94 -4.03 13.02 19.90
N GLU A 95 -4.14 12.57 21.15
CA GLU A 95 -3.47 13.24 22.28
C GLU A 95 -1.95 13.14 22.18
N GLU A 96 -1.42 11.99 21.78
CA GLU A 96 0.02 11.80 21.55
C GLU A 96 0.53 12.66 20.40
N PHE A 97 -0.26 12.79 19.32
CA PHE A 97 0.01 13.71 18.24
C PHE A 97 0.12 15.15 18.77
N SER A 98 -0.84 15.58 19.62
CA SER A 98 -0.83 16.89 20.24
C SER A 98 0.40 17.12 21.12
N TRP A 99 0.84 16.12 21.90
CA TRP A 99 2.04 16.20 22.73
C TRP A 99 3.30 16.34 21.88
N ARG A 100 3.42 15.53 20.82
CA ARG A 100 4.54 15.60 19.87
C ARG A 100 4.63 16.97 19.19
N MET A 101 3.49 17.57 18.80
CA MET A 101 3.46 18.91 18.21
C MET A 101 3.96 19.99 19.18
N ARG A 102 3.81 19.79 20.49
CA ARG A 102 4.35 20.69 21.53
C ARG A 102 5.82 20.46 21.85
N GLY A 103 6.45 19.44 21.27
CA GLY A 103 7.87 19.12 21.45
C GLY A 103 8.16 18.08 22.53
N ASP A 104 7.14 17.34 23.01
CA ASP A 104 7.37 16.22 23.93
C ASP A 104 8.25 15.16 23.25
N SER A 105 9.25 14.65 23.97
CA SER A 105 10.10 13.58 23.48
C SER A 105 9.36 12.24 23.43
N TYR A 106 9.81 11.34 22.56
CA TYR A 106 9.29 9.97 22.48
C TYR A 106 9.25 9.29 23.88
N MET A 107 10.31 9.41 24.66
CA MET A 107 10.36 8.85 26.01
C MET A 107 9.33 9.46 26.97
N SER A 108 9.06 10.78 26.85
CA SER A 108 8.01 11.43 27.63
C SER A 108 6.63 10.88 27.29
N ILE A 109 6.35 10.66 26.02
CA ILE A 109 5.10 10.07 25.54
C ILE A 109 4.95 8.63 26.04
N MET A 110 6.00 7.81 25.91
CA MET A 110 6.00 6.42 26.40
C MET A 110 5.76 6.34 27.93
N ASN A 111 6.39 7.21 28.72
CA ASN A 111 6.23 7.25 30.18
C ASN A 111 4.80 7.63 30.63
N ARG A 112 4.02 8.26 29.75
CA ARG A 112 2.58 8.55 29.96
C ARG A 112 1.67 7.39 29.52
N GLY A 113 2.23 6.26 29.12
CA GLY A 113 1.48 5.10 28.62
C GLY A 113 1.09 5.19 27.15
N GLY A 114 1.74 6.08 26.38
CA GLY A 114 1.57 6.21 24.93
C GLY A 114 2.38 5.18 24.13
N GLY A 115 2.47 5.41 22.83
CA GLY A 115 3.18 4.53 21.91
C GLY A 115 2.34 3.35 21.41
N ILE A 116 3.02 2.39 20.78
CA ILE A 116 2.36 1.20 20.20
C ILE A 116 1.54 0.40 21.24
N ILE A 117 1.95 0.42 22.51
CA ILE A 117 1.27 -0.30 23.60
C ILE A 117 -0.13 0.22 23.84
N ASN A 118 -0.36 1.53 23.68
CA ASN A 118 -1.71 2.12 23.77
C ASN A 118 -2.62 1.54 22.69
N THR A 119 -2.18 1.54 21.44
CA THR A 119 -2.93 0.92 20.33
C THR A 119 -3.13 -0.58 20.54
N THR A 120 -2.09 -1.29 20.99
CA THR A 120 -2.18 -2.73 21.29
C THR A 120 -3.26 -3.02 22.32
N LYS A 121 -3.32 -2.26 23.41
CA LYS A 121 -4.35 -2.41 24.43
C LYS A 121 -5.75 -2.20 23.83
N ALA A 122 -5.98 -1.11 23.13
CA ALA A 122 -7.28 -0.79 22.54
C ALA A 122 -7.69 -1.84 21.48
N THR A 123 -6.75 -2.36 20.68
CA THR A 123 -7.02 -3.40 19.68
C THR A 123 -7.35 -4.76 20.33
N ARG A 124 -6.69 -5.09 21.44
CA ARG A 124 -7.00 -6.29 22.24
C ARG A 124 -8.39 -6.23 22.83
N GLU A 125 -8.81 -5.07 23.35
CA GLU A 125 -10.12 -4.83 23.98
C GLU A 125 -11.26 -4.76 22.95
N ALA A 126 -10.99 -4.30 21.72
CA ALA A 126 -12.00 -4.19 20.67
C ALA A 126 -12.51 -5.57 20.22
N THR A 127 -13.82 -5.66 19.97
CA THR A 127 -14.46 -6.84 19.40
C THR A 127 -14.14 -7.00 17.91
N ASP A 128 -14.39 -8.18 17.35
CA ASP A 128 -14.25 -8.47 15.91
C ASP A 128 -15.13 -7.50 15.09
N GLU A 129 -16.37 -7.28 15.54
CA GLU A 129 -17.35 -6.39 14.91
C GLU A 129 -16.86 -4.93 14.89
N GLU A 130 -16.35 -4.43 16.03
CA GLU A 130 -15.80 -3.07 16.13
C GLU A 130 -14.61 -2.89 15.18
N LEU A 131 -13.68 -3.83 15.13
CA LEU A 131 -12.54 -3.77 14.21
C LEU A 131 -12.98 -3.87 12.75
N PHE A 132 -14.01 -4.67 12.44
CA PHE A 132 -14.59 -4.77 11.11
C PHE A 132 -15.20 -3.44 10.66
N GLU A 133 -16.06 -2.81 11.46
CA GLU A 133 -16.69 -1.55 11.11
C GLU A 133 -15.69 -0.39 11.00
N LEU A 134 -14.68 -0.33 11.88
CA LEU A 134 -13.59 0.65 11.79
C LEU A 134 -12.76 0.44 10.52
N GLY A 135 -12.43 -0.80 10.21
CA GLY A 135 -11.72 -1.15 8.98
C GLY A 135 -12.49 -0.77 7.73
N LYS A 136 -13.77 -1.13 7.68
CA LYS A 136 -14.69 -0.79 6.58
C LYS A 136 -14.82 0.72 6.37
N GLN A 137 -14.93 1.50 7.44
CA GLN A 137 -14.98 2.96 7.37
C GLN A 137 -13.69 3.50 6.73
N ARG A 138 -12.52 3.03 7.15
CA ARG A 138 -11.21 3.46 6.60
C ARG A 138 -11.08 3.08 5.13
N LEU A 139 -11.48 1.87 4.75
CA LEU A 139 -11.50 1.46 3.34
C LEU A 139 -12.43 2.34 2.49
N ASN A 140 -13.60 2.72 3.01
CA ASN A 140 -14.51 3.64 2.31
C ASN A 140 -13.86 5.02 2.09
N GLU A 141 -13.10 5.54 3.06
CA GLU A 141 -12.39 6.81 2.88
C GLU A 141 -11.24 6.68 1.86
N MET A 142 -10.49 5.59 1.90
CA MET A 142 -9.42 5.32 0.93
C MET A 142 -9.97 5.19 -0.50
N LEU A 143 -11.12 4.53 -0.65
CA LEU A 143 -11.78 4.37 -1.94
C LEU A 143 -12.16 5.72 -2.57
N LYS A 144 -12.65 6.69 -1.78
CA LYS A 144 -12.94 8.06 -2.24
C LYS A 144 -11.70 8.77 -2.78
N LEU A 145 -10.52 8.38 -2.33
CA LEU A 145 -9.22 8.92 -2.75
C LEU A 145 -8.60 8.19 -3.95
N GLY A 146 -9.38 7.26 -4.57
CA GLY A 146 -8.96 6.51 -5.75
C GLY A 146 -8.17 5.24 -5.47
N ILE A 147 -7.99 4.85 -4.21
CA ILE A 147 -7.31 3.61 -3.83
C ILE A 147 -8.29 2.45 -4.01
N THR A 148 -7.96 1.49 -4.86
CA THR A 148 -8.85 0.35 -5.21
C THR A 148 -8.36 -0.98 -4.65
N THR A 149 -7.10 -1.06 -4.23
CA THR A 149 -6.49 -2.21 -3.59
C THR A 149 -5.55 -1.75 -2.49
N VAL A 150 -5.57 -2.44 -1.35
CA VAL A 150 -4.76 -2.08 -0.18
C VAL A 150 -4.08 -3.32 0.41
N GLU A 151 -2.85 -3.15 0.90
CA GLU A 151 -2.25 -4.09 1.85
C GLU A 151 -2.64 -3.68 3.27
N GLY A 152 -3.13 -4.65 4.05
CA GLY A 152 -3.36 -4.51 5.48
C GLY A 152 -2.38 -5.37 6.27
N LYS A 153 -1.64 -4.74 7.19
CA LYS A 153 -0.74 -5.43 8.12
C LYS A 153 -1.43 -5.57 9.49
N SER A 154 -1.26 -6.73 10.14
CA SER A 154 -1.55 -6.89 11.57
C SER A 154 -0.45 -6.20 12.40
N GLY A 155 -0.21 -6.63 13.64
CA GLY A 155 0.90 -6.10 14.44
C GLY A 155 0.49 -5.15 15.56
N TYR A 156 -0.81 -5.03 15.81
CA TYR A 156 -1.35 -4.34 17.00
C TYR A 156 -1.99 -5.29 18.00
N GLY A 157 -1.90 -6.60 17.79
CA GLY A 157 -2.27 -7.61 18.77
C GLY A 157 -1.09 -7.99 19.66
N LEU A 158 0.03 -8.31 19.04
CA LEU A 158 1.27 -8.80 19.65
C LEU A 158 1.02 -10.03 20.56
N ASN A 159 -0.08 -10.73 20.35
CA ASN A 159 -0.44 -12.02 20.95
C ASN A 159 -1.28 -12.84 19.95
N MET A 160 -1.45 -14.13 20.21
CA MET A 160 -2.12 -15.04 19.28
C MET A 160 -3.54 -14.60 18.95
N ASP A 161 -4.37 -14.41 19.96
CA ASP A 161 -5.80 -14.18 19.77
C ASP A 161 -6.09 -12.91 18.95
N THR A 162 -5.38 -11.83 19.25
CA THR A 162 -5.64 -10.52 18.62
C THR A 162 -5.00 -10.42 17.22
N GLU A 163 -3.82 -10.99 17.01
CA GLU A 163 -3.24 -11.06 15.67
C GLU A 163 -4.12 -11.87 14.72
N LEU A 164 -4.60 -13.02 15.14
CA LEU A 164 -5.55 -13.84 14.37
C LEU A 164 -6.87 -13.10 14.14
N LYS A 165 -7.37 -12.36 15.15
CA LYS A 165 -8.55 -11.51 15.04
C LYS A 165 -8.37 -10.45 13.94
N GLN A 166 -7.27 -9.69 13.95
CA GLN A 166 -6.99 -8.69 12.92
C GLN A 166 -6.96 -9.32 11.51
N LEU A 167 -6.26 -10.43 11.34
CA LEU A 167 -6.15 -11.13 10.06
C LEU A 167 -7.51 -11.69 9.58
N ARG A 168 -8.34 -12.23 10.47
CA ARG A 168 -9.69 -12.71 10.13
C ARG A 168 -10.62 -11.56 9.75
N VAL A 169 -10.51 -10.41 10.41
CA VAL A 169 -11.25 -9.19 10.03
C VAL A 169 -10.83 -8.71 8.64
N MET A 170 -9.52 -8.68 8.32
CA MET A 170 -9.05 -8.35 6.97
C MET A 170 -9.58 -9.32 5.92
N LYS A 171 -9.55 -10.62 6.20
CA LYS A 171 -10.10 -11.66 5.30
C LYS A 171 -11.60 -11.46 5.08
N HIS A 172 -12.36 -11.12 6.10
CA HIS A 172 -13.80 -10.83 5.99
C HIS A 172 -14.05 -9.55 5.18
N LEU A 173 -13.28 -8.49 5.40
CA LEU A 173 -13.35 -7.27 4.59
C LEU A 173 -13.04 -7.54 3.13
N ASN A 174 -12.00 -8.32 2.82
CA ASN A 174 -11.68 -8.70 1.43
C ASN A 174 -12.81 -9.45 0.72
N GLN A 175 -13.65 -10.17 1.47
CA GLN A 175 -14.80 -10.91 0.91
C GLN A 175 -16.05 -10.04 0.73
N THR A 176 -16.19 -8.97 1.49
CA THR A 176 -17.45 -8.21 1.60
C THR A 176 -17.35 -6.75 1.16
N HIS A 177 -16.16 -6.19 1.10
CA HIS A 177 -15.92 -4.82 0.64
C HIS A 177 -15.58 -4.78 -0.86
N SER A 178 -15.81 -3.63 -1.52
CA SER A 178 -15.49 -3.46 -2.93
C SER A 178 -13.98 -3.42 -3.20
N MET A 179 -13.16 -2.91 -2.26
CA MET A 179 -11.70 -2.94 -2.38
C MET A 179 -11.16 -4.34 -2.18
N ASP A 180 -10.11 -4.68 -2.92
CA ASP A 180 -9.31 -5.87 -2.62
C ASP A 180 -8.35 -5.57 -1.45
N VAL A 181 -8.25 -6.49 -0.49
CA VAL A 181 -7.35 -6.41 0.67
C VAL A 181 -6.36 -7.56 0.63
N VAL A 182 -5.06 -7.22 0.58
CA VAL A 182 -3.96 -8.19 0.71
C VAL A 182 -3.50 -8.20 2.17
N SER A 183 -3.60 -9.32 2.85
CA SER A 183 -3.27 -9.43 4.27
C SER A 183 -1.80 -9.79 4.48
N THR A 184 -1.14 -9.07 5.38
CA THR A 184 0.24 -9.30 5.83
C THR A 184 0.26 -9.53 7.34
N PHE A 185 0.86 -10.63 7.79
CA PHE A 185 1.10 -10.86 9.21
C PHE A 185 2.35 -10.10 9.69
N MET A 186 2.20 -9.32 10.72
CA MET A 186 3.29 -8.55 11.33
C MET A 186 3.34 -8.71 12.86
N GLY A 187 3.27 -9.95 13.37
CA GLY A 187 3.36 -10.21 14.81
C GLY A 187 4.68 -9.74 15.44
N ALA A 188 5.72 -9.56 14.65
CA ALA A 188 7.01 -9.00 15.05
C ALA A 188 7.09 -7.47 14.78
N HIS A 189 6.04 -6.71 15.14
CA HIS A 189 6.01 -5.25 15.06
C HIS A 189 6.69 -4.58 16.27
N ALA A 190 6.56 -5.17 17.44
CA ALA A 190 7.23 -4.77 18.68
C ALA A 190 7.26 -5.95 19.65
N VAL A 191 8.12 -5.88 20.65
CA VAL A 191 8.13 -6.85 21.77
C VAL A 191 7.15 -6.35 22.84
N PRO A 192 6.04 -7.05 23.11
CA PRO A 192 5.07 -6.59 24.09
C PRO A 192 5.56 -6.80 25.54
N PRO A 193 4.97 -6.09 26.52
CA PRO A 193 5.45 -6.12 27.91
C PRO A 193 5.55 -7.51 28.53
N GLU A 194 4.67 -8.44 28.20
CA GLU A 194 4.68 -9.82 28.67
C GLU A 194 5.86 -10.64 28.17
N TRP A 195 6.54 -10.18 27.13
CA TRP A 195 7.75 -10.77 26.55
C TRP A 195 9.01 -9.93 26.79
N LYS A 196 8.91 -8.91 27.65
CA LYS A 196 10.07 -8.05 27.98
C LYS A 196 11.28 -8.90 28.38
N ASP A 197 12.45 -8.53 27.87
CA ASP A 197 13.73 -9.23 28.06
C ASP A 197 13.74 -10.70 27.56
N ARG A 198 12.76 -11.10 26.72
CA ARG A 198 12.65 -12.44 26.11
C ARG A 198 12.38 -12.36 24.60
N GLU A 199 13.10 -11.48 23.91
CA GLU A 199 12.94 -11.21 22.48
C GLU A 199 13.03 -12.49 21.64
N ASP A 200 14.07 -13.33 21.86
CA ASP A 200 14.26 -14.58 21.12
C ASP A 200 13.08 -15.54 21.28
N ALA A 201 12.57 -15.65 22.50
CA ALA A 201 11.41 -16.52 22.77
C ALA A 201 10.11 -15.97 22.13
N PHE A 202 9.98 -14.65 22.03
CA PHE A 202 8.86 -14.04 21.32
C PHE A 202 8.93 -14.29 19.79
N ILE A 203 10.11 -14.22 19.22
CA ILE A 203 10.32 -14.61 17.81
C ILE A 203 10.04 -16.09 17.62
N ASP A 204 10.49 -16.97 18.51
CA ASP A 204 10.20 -18.41 18.47
C ASP A 204 8.71 -18.69 18.58
N PHE A 205 7.98 -17.97 19.43
CA PHE A 205 6.52 -18.07 19.53
C PHE A 205 5.84 -17.75 18.20
N ASN A 206 6.23 -16.64 17.54
CA ASN A 206 5.67 -16.30 16.22
C ASN A 206 5.98 -17.38 15.18
N ILE A 207 7.21 -17.89 15.15
CA ILE A 207 7.62 -18.92 14.18
C ILE A 207 6.91 -20.26 14.42
N ASN A 208 6.90 -20.72 15.66
CA ASN A 208 6.48 -22.09 15.95
C ASN A 208 4.97 -22.24 16.17
N GLU A 209 4.32 -21.17 16.66
CA GLU A 209 2.89 -21.23 17.01
C GLU A 209 2.03 -20.45 16.00
N MET A 210 2.45 -19.22 15.60
CA MET A 210 1.62 -18.37 14.76
C MET A 210 1.69 -18.75 13.28
N PHE A 211 2.89 -18.92 12.70
CA PHE A 211 3.04 -19.21 11.26
C PHE A 211 2.27 -20.46 10.81
N PRO A 212 2.30 -21.61 11.54
CA PRO A 212 1.55 -22.79 11.14
C PRO A 212 0.04 -22.55 11.07
N ILE A 213 -0.52 -21.79 12.04
CA ILE A 213 -1.96 -21.48 12.08
C ILE A 213 -2.34 -20.59 10.92
N ILE A 214 -1.58 -19.48 10.72
CA ILE A 214 -1.83 -18.48 9.68
C ILE A 214 -1.74 -19.12 8.29
N ALA A 215 -0.73 -19.95 8.05
CA ALA A 215 -0.56 -20.67 6.78
C ALA A 215 -1.70 -21.68 6.55
N LYS A 216 -2.07 -22.46 7.59
CA LYS A 216 -3.15 -23.45 7.51
C LYS A 216 -4.51 -22.82 7.21
N GLU A 217 -4.82 -21.67 7.84
CA GLU A 217 -6.10 -20.95 7.64
C GLU A 217 -6.09 -20.02 6.42
N GLY A 218 -4.93 -19.82 5.78
CA GLY A 218 -4.77 -18.89 4.66
C GLY A 218 -5.19 -17.46 5.05
N LEU A 219 -4.65 -16.96 6.17
CA LEU A 219 -5.02 -15.67 6.73
C LEU A 219 -4.13 -14.52 6.24
N ALA A 220 -2.92 -14.81 5.80
CA ALA A 220 -1.98 -13.85 5.25
C ALA A 220 -1.23 -14.43 4.06
N GLU A 221 -0.88 -13.57 3.10
CA GLU A 221 -0.02 -13.92 1.96
C GLU A 221 1.44 -13.56 2.24
N CYS A 222 1.64 -12.50 3.01
CA CYS A 222 2.95 -11.95 3.34
C CYS A 222 3.20 -12.01 4.85
N VAL A 223 4.49 -11.99 5.21
CA VAL A 223 4.98 -11.77 6.58
C VAL A 223 5.93 -10.61 6.57
N ASP A 224 5.81 -9.75 7.58
CA ASP A 224 6.62 -8.54 7.77
C ASP A 224 7.22 -8.51 9.18
N ILE A 225 8.34 -7.82 9.34
CA ILE A 225 9.01 -7.57 10.62
C ILE A 225 9.53 -6.14 10.67
N PHE A 226 9.47 -5.50 11.85
CA PHE A 226 10.09 -4.21 12.06
C PHE A 226 11.60 -4.36 12.37
N CYS A 227 12.41 -4.32 11.31
CA CYS A 227 13.87 -4.45 11.40
C CYS A 227 14.50 -3.11 11.82
N GLU A 228 14.47 -2.85 13.12
CA GLU A 228 14.94 -1.58 13.70
C GLU A 228 15.66 -1.81 15.03
N LYS A 229 16.77 -1.12 15.24
CA LYS A 229 17.69 -1.29 16.37
C LYS A 229 17.00 -1.17 17.75
N ASN A 230 16.02 -0.28 17.86
CA ASN A 230 15.31 -0.03 19.12
C ASN A 230 14.10 -0.93 19.33
N VAL A 231 13.79 -1.83 18.37
CA VAL A 231 12.66 -2.77 18.42
C VAL A 231 13.16 -4.18 18.64
N PHE A 232 14.10 -4.62 17.80
CA PHE A 232 14.79 -5.91 17.95
C PHE A 232 16.28 -5.67 18.12
N THR A 233 16.77 -5.91 19.34
CA THR A 233 18.17 -5.61 19.71
C THR A 233 19.18 -6.59 19.09
N HIS A 234 18.72 -7.82 18.79
CA HIS A 234 19.52 -8.85 18.14
C HIS A 234 19.30 -8.82 16.62
N SER A 235 20.25 -8.31 15.85
CA SER A 235 20.20 -8.22 14.38
C SER A 235 20.00 -9.56 13.65
N ALA A 236 20.23 -10.68 14.33
CA ALA A 236 19.96 -12.01 13.79
C ALA A 236 18.46 -12.36 13.75
N ASN A 237 17.62 -11.74 14.58
CA ASN A 237 16.21 -12.05 14.70
C ASN A 237 15.40 -11.76 13.43
N PRO A 238 15.54 -10.60 12.75
CA PRO A 238 14.84 -10.36 11.50
C PRO A 238 15.15 -11.41 10.44
N ARG A 239 16.44 -11.80 10.29
CA ARG A 239 16.86 -12.86 9.35
C ARG A 239 16.21 -14.19 9.66
N ARG A 240 16.26 -14.63 10.93
CA ARG A 240 15.69 -15.91 11.39
C ARG A 240 14.19 -15.94 11.16
N TYR A 241 13.49 -14.87 11.50
CA TYR A 241 12.05 -14.72 11.35
C TYR A 241 11.62 -14.80 9.89
N LEU A 242 12.21 -13.98 9.02
CA LEU A 242 11.88 -13.95 7.60
C LEU A 242 12.26 -15.27 6.87
N THR A 243 13.39 -15.90 7.26
CA THR A 243 13.77 -17.20 6.70
C THR A 243 12.74 -18.26 7.07
N ALA A 244 12.27 -18.29 8.32
CA ALA A 244 11.23 -19.19 8.77
C ALA A 244 9.89 -18.92 8.06
N ALA A 245 9.52 -17.64 7.88
CA ALA A 245 8.31 -17.27 7.15
C ALA A 245 8.32 -17.82 5.72
N ARG A 246 9.43 -17.69 5.01
CA ARG A 246 9.61 -18.28 3.67
C ARG A 246 9.42 -19.79 3.67
N ASN A 247 9.94 -20.50 4.67
CA ASN A 247 9.80 -21.95 4.79
C ASN A 247 8.34 -22.39 5.03
N HIS A 248 7.49 -21.48 5.55
CA HIS A 248 6.05 -21.68 5.66
C HIS A 248 5.26 -21.22 4.42
N GLY A 249 5.95 -20.78 3.35
CA GLY A 249 5.33 -20.39 2.07
C GLY A 249 4.89 -18.95 1.97
N PHE A 250 5.21 -18.09 2.94
CA PHE A 250 4.87 -16.68 2.89
C PHE A 250 5.83 -15.89 1.98
N LYS A 251 5.30 -14.87 1.32
CA LYS A 251 6.10 -13.80 0.72
C LYS A 251 6.64 -12.91 1.84
N LEU A 252 7.79 -12.31 1.62
CA LEU A 252 8.49 -11.55 2.65
C LEU A 252 8.42 -10.06 2.38
N LYS A 253 8.15 -9.28 3.42
CA LYS A 253 8.28 -7.83 3.47
C LYS A 253 9.10 -7.43 4.70
N ILE A 254 9.57 -6.20 4.76
CA ILE A 254 10.38 -5.72 5.88
C ILE A 254 10.22 -4.21 6.06
N HIS A 255 9.89 -3.75 7.27
CA HIS A 255 10.13 -2.37 7.68
C HIS A 255 11.63 -2.23 7.92
N ALA A 256 12.29 -1.35 7.19
CA ALA A 256 13.74 -1.29 7.15
C ALA A 256 14.26 0.14 7.26
N ASP A 257 15.25 0.33 8.15
CA ASP A 257 16.02 1.56 8.26
C ASP A 257 15.13 2.83 8.34
N GLU A 258 14.08 2.79 9.16
CA GLU A 258 13.18 3.93 9.34
C GLU A 258 13.80 4.99 10.26
N MET A 259 14.23 4.59 11.46
CA MET A 259 14.76 5.52 12.48
C MET A 259 16.29 5.62 12.45
N VAL A 260 16.97 4.50 12.21
CA VAL A 260 18.43 4.45 12.08
C VAL A 260 18.86 3.47 11.01
N SER A 261 20.03 3.69 10.42
CA SER A 261 20.65 2.70 9.52
C SER A 261 21.03 1.46 10.31
N PHE A 262 20.32 0.36 10.11
CA PHE A 262 20.50 -0.89 10.86
C PHE A 262 20.82 -2.08 9.96
N GLY A 263 20.93 -1.87 8.64
CA GLY A 263 21.21 -2.90 7.63
C GLY A 263 19.95 -3.64 7.18
N GLY A 264 18.79 -3.01 7.35
CA GLY A 264 17.50 -3.55 6.92
C GLY A 264 17.40 -3.68 5.40
N ALA A 265 17.90 -2.68 4.66
CA ALA A 265 17.93 -2.69 3.20
C ALA A 265 18.86 -3.80 2.66
N GLU A 266 20.04 -4.00 3.26
CA GLU A 266 20.98 -5.06 2.90
C GLU A 266 20.36 -6.45 3.18
N LEU A 267 19.71 -6.62 4.32
CA LEU A 267 19.01 -7.87 4.66
C LEU A 267 17.85 -8.14 3.69
N ALA A 268 17.10 -7.10 3.33
CA ALA A 268 16.04 -7.19 2.32
C ALA A 268 16.56 -7.72 0.99
N ALA A 269 17.68 -7.18 0.52
CA ALA A 269 18.34 -7.59 -0.71
C ALA A 269 18.86 -9.02 -0.63
N GLU A 270 19.53 -9.38 0.47
CA GLU A 270 20.06 -10.74 0.69
C GLU A 270 18.93 -11.79 0.67
N LEU A 271 17.87 -11.51 1.37
CA LEU A 271 16.71 -12.40 1.43
C LEU A 271 15.80 -12.26 0.20
N LYS A 272 16.06 -11.34 -0.73
CA LYS A 272 15.20 -11.06 -1.88
C LYS A 272 13.74 -10.98 -1.48
N VAL A 273 13.45 -10.11 -0.52
CA VAL A 273 12.08 -9.86 -0.08
C VAL A 273 11.29 -9.18 -1.20
N LEU A 274 9.97 -9.21 -1.13
CA LEU A 274 9.10 -8.58 -2.13
C LEU A 274 9.24 -7.05 -2.08
N SER A 275 9.18 -6.47 -0.87
CA SER A 275 9.43 -5.04 -0.67
C SER A 275 10.17 -4.76 0.64
N ALA A 276 10.99 -3.72 0.63
CA ALA A 276 11.58 -3.07 1.79
C ALA A 276 10.94 -1.70 1.94
N ASP A 277 10.34 -1.46 3.09
CA ASP A 277 9.45 -0.36 3.32
C ASP A 277 10.10 0.67 4.27
N HIS A 278 9.78 1.97 4.15
CA HIS A 278 10.37 3.16 4.79
C HIS A 278 11.68 3.62 4.18
N LEU A 279 12.81 3.03 4.51
CA LEU A 279 14.14 3.27 3.95
C LEU A 279 14.68 4.71 4.13
N LEU A 280 14.22 5.45 5.18
CA LEU A 280 14.63 6.82 5.42
C LEU A 280 16.15 6.92 5.65
N GLN A 281 16.69 5.92 6.39
CA GLN A 281 18.10 5.86 6.79
C GLN A 281 18.88 4.75 6.07
N ALA A 282 18.34 4.24 4.92
CA ALA A 282 19.02 3.20 4.14
C ALA A 282 20.41 3.66 3.70
N SER A 283 21.41 2.80 3.82
CA SER A 283 22.78 3.08 3.38
C SER A 283 22.90 3.12 1.86
N ASP A 284 23.97 3.70 1.33
CA ASP A 284 24.27 3.64 -0.12
C ASP A 284 24.47 2.21 -0.60
N GLU A 285 25.08 1.37 0.24
CA GLU A 285 25.22 -0.07 0.00
C GLU A 285 23.86 -0.75 -0.07
N GLY A 286 22.97 -0.45 0.87
CA GLY A 286 21.60 -0.95 0.92
C GLY A 286 20.80 -0.56 -0.32
N ILE A 287 20.84 0.71 -0.73
CA ILE A 287 20.17 1.19 -1.96
C ILE A 287 20.67 0.41 -3.19
N ARG A 288 21.98 0.27 -3.34
CA ARG A 288 22.56 -0.52 -4.46
C ARG A 288 22.16 -2.00 -4.39
N ALA A 289 22.13 -2.57 -3.20
CA ALA A 289 21.78 -3.97 -3.00
C ALA A 289 20.32 -4.27 -3.37
N ILE A 290 19.35 -3.44 -2.93
CA ILE A 290 17.94 -3.61 -3.29
C ILE A 290 17.71 -3.42 -4.78
N ALA A 291 18.40 -2.47 -5.43
CA ALA A 291 18.33 -2.26 -6.88
C ALA A 291 18.79 -3.50 -7.65
N GLN A 292 19.95 -4.05 -7.30
CA GLN A 292 20.54 -5.23 -7.94
C GLN A 292 19.70 -6.50 -7.77
N ASN A 293 18.95 -6.61 -6.68
CA ASN A 293 18.11 -7.78 -6.39
C ASN A 293 16.63 -7.57 -6.73
N SER A 294 16.27 -6.44 -7.37
CA SER A 294 14.91 -6.09 -7.76
C SER A 294 13.92 -6.11 -6.58
N VAL A 295 14.40 -5.80 -5.38
CA VAL A 295 13.55 -5.57 -4.22
C VAL A 295 12.86 -4.22 -4.39
N ILE A 296 11.56 -4.15 -4.13
CA ILE A 296 10.80 -2.92 -4.30
C ILE A 296 11.04 -2.02 -3.08
N ALA A 297 11.49 -0.79 -3.33
CA ALA A 297 11.62 0.25 -2.31
C ALA A 297 10.25 0.94 -2.13
N THR A 298 9.51 0.60 -1.09
CA THR A 298 8.24 1.24 -0.78
C THR A 298 8.46 2.41 0.15
N LEU A 299 8.23 3.64 -0.34
CA LEU A 299 8.52 4.87 0.37
C LEU A 299 7.23 5.50 0.91
N LEU A 300 7.29 6.03 2.14
CA LEU A 300 6.13 6.45 2.93
C LEU A 300 6.19 7.95 3.29
N PRO A 301 6.00 8.86 2.31
CA PRO A 301 6.21 10.29 2.53
C PRO A 301 5.25 10.93 3.53
N LEU A 302 4.04 10.38 3.71
CA LEU A 302 3.07 10.91 4.68
C LEU A 302 3.54 10.68 6.13
N THR A 303 4.24 9.57 6.38
CA THR A 303 4.82 9.25 7.68
C THR A 303 5.98 10.19 8.01
N ALA A 304 6.92 10.36 7.10
CA ALA A 304 8.02 11.32 7.27
C ALA A 304 7.49 12.74 7.53
N PHE A 305 6.47 13.17 6.77
CA PHE A 305 5.80 14.46 6.98
C PHE A 305 5.19 14.59 8.38
N SER A 306 4.42 13.59 8.82
CA SER A 306 3.71 13.60 10.11
C SER A 306 4.67 13.56 11.29
N LEU A 307 5.81 12.88 11.14
CA LEU A 307 6.85 12.76 12.16
C LEU A 307 7.85 13.94 12.13
N ARG A 308 7.84 14.76 11.07
CA ARG A 308 8.85 15.81 10.78
C ARG A 308 10.26 15.25 10.62
N GLU A 309 10.35 14.05 10.05
CA GLU A 309 11.60 13.39 9.71
C GLU A 309 12.06 13.77 8.29
N GLU A 310 13.32 13.48 7.97
CA GLU A 310 13.83 13.58 6.62
C GLU A 310 13.14 12.56 5.73
N TYR A 311 12.93 12.92 4.46
CA TYR A 311 12.31 12.00 3.50
C TYR A 311 13.33 10.97 2.99
N ALA A 312 12.85 9.78 2.69
CA ALA A 312 13.65 8.78 2.01
C ALA A 312 14.19 9.34 0.66
N ARG A 313 15.39 8.93 0.28
CA ARG A 313 16.13 9.41 -0.88
C ARG A 313 15.56 8.91 -2.21
N GLY A 314 14.27 9.25 -2.49
CA GLY A 314 13.52 8.73 -3.63
C GLY A 314 14.19 8.99 -4.98
N ARG A 315 14.67 10.23 -5.22
CA ARG A 315 15.39 10.57 -6.47
C ARG A 315 16.64 9.71 -6.65
N GLU A 316 17.45 9.60 -5.60
CA GLU A 316 18.68 8.82 -5.65
C GLU A 316 18.40 7.32 -5.87
N MET A 317 17.35 6.78 -5.24
CA MET A 317 16.95 5.38 -5.45
C MET A 317 16.56 5.13 -6.91
N ILE A 318 15.78 6.03 -7.54
CA ILE A 318 15.42 5.93 -8.95
C ILE A 318 16.67 6.02 -9.84
N ASP A 319 17.58 6.96 -9.56
CA ASP A 319 18.82 7.14 -10.32
C ASP A 319 19.78 5.93 -10.17
N ASN A 320 19.71 5.19 -9.04
CA ASN A 320 20.38 3.91 -8.83
C ASN A 320 19.59 2.71 -9.37
N ASN A 321 18.56 2.95 -10.20
CA ASN A 321 17.78 1.90 -10.86
C ASN A 321 16.91 1.04 -9.92
N CYS A 322 16.51 1.55 -8.76
CA CYS A 322 15.54 0.88 -7.90
C CYS A 322 14.14 0.89 -8.54
N ILE A 323 13.32 -0.09 -8.15
CA ILE A 323 11.86 -0.05 -8.32
C ILE A 323 11.31 0.69 -7.12
N VAL A 324 10.80 1.91 -7.31
CA VAL A 324 10.22 2.70 -6.22
C VAL A 324 8.70 2.59 -6.25
N ALA A 325 8.09 2.23 -5.13
CA ALA A 325 6.66 2.31 -4.85
C ALA A 325 6.37 3.39 -3.81
N LEU A 326 5.14 3.87 -3.75
CA LEU A 326 4.65 4.81 -2.73
C LEU A 326 3.54 4.16 -1.92
N ALA A 327 3.46 4.50 -0.64
CA ALA A 327 2.41 4.03 0.26
C ALA A 327 2.00 5.10 1.28
N THR A 328 0.81 4.96 1.87
CA THR A 328 0.31 5.94 2.84
C THR A 328 0.81 5.69 4.25
N ASP A 329 1.06 4.45 4.60
CA ASP A 329 1.31 4.01 5.98
C ASP A 329 0.18 4.45 6.94
N LEU A 330 -1.08 4.34 6.49
CA LEU A 330 -2.20 4.65 7.36
C LEU A 330 -2.13 3.83 8.65
N ASN A 331 -1.82 4.49 9.75
CA ASN A 331 -1.69 3.88 11.07
C ASN A 331 -2.05 4.88 12.20
N PRO A 332 -2.33 4.45 13.43
CA PRO A 332 -2.78 5.36 14.49
C PRO A 332 -1.67 6.19 15.11
N GLY A 333 -0.42 5.84 14.93
CA GLY A 333 0.71 6.43 15.67
C GLY A 333 1.47 7.49 14.92
N SER A 334 2.03 7.13 13.79
CA SER A 334 2.92 7.99 12.99
C SER A 334 2.17 8.70 11.88
N CYS A 335 1.14 8.08 11.26
CA CYS A 335 0.45 8.64 10.12
C CYS A 335 -1.03 8.23 10.05
N PHE A 336 -1.94 9.01 10.62
CA PHE A 336 -3.37 8.77 10.47
C PHE A 336 -3.92 9.48 9.22
N SER A 337 -3.40 9.10 8.05
CA SER A 337 -3.79 9.69 6.77
C SER A 337 -3.67 8.68 5.62
N ALA A 338 -4.68 8.64 4.76
CA ALA A 338 -4.67 7.93 3.48
C ALA A 338 -4.70 8.90 2.29
N SER A 339 -4.27 10.15 2.47
CA SER A 339 -4.40 11.21 1.47
C SER A 339 -3.51 10.98 0.25
N SER A 340 -4.06 10.38 -0.80
CA SER A 340 -3.36 10.26 -2.09
C SER A 340 -2.96 11.63 -2.69
N PRO A 341 -3.77 12.73 -2.59
CA PRO A 341 -3.33 14.02 -3.10
C PRO A 341 -2.09 14.58 -2.38
N LEU A 342 -2.03 14.44 -1.06
CA LEU A 342 -0.87 14.89 -0.30
C LEU A 342 0.34 13.99 -0.57
N LEU A 343 0.14 12.68 -0.70
CA LEU A 343 1.17 11.71 -1.05
C LEU A 343 1.87 12.10 -2.37
N PHE A 344 1.11 12.40 -3.45
CA PHE A 344 1.66 12.84 -4.72
C PHE A 344 2.44 14.16 -4.59
N ALA A 345 1.90 15.12 -3.84
CA ALA A 345 2.56 16.40 -3.63
C ALA A 345 3.90 16.23 -2.90
N LEU A 346 3.94 15.44 -1.82
CA LEU A 346 5.17 15.19 -1.06
C LEU A 346 6.21 14.42 -1.87
N ALA A 347 5.80 13.40 -2.62
CA ALA A 347 6.69 12.65 -3.48
C ALA A 347 7.35 13.55 -4.55
N CYS A 348 6.60 14.43 -5.17
CA CYS A 348 7.15 15.34 -6.19
C CYS A 348 7.97 16.48 -5.59
N ILE A 349 7.49 17.14 -4.51
CA ILE A 349 8.10 18.36 -3.97
C ILE A 349 9.34 18.04 -3.11
N TYR A 350 9.26 17.03 -2.26
CA TYR A 350 10.31 16.73 -1.27
C TYR A 350 11.19 15.54 -1.63
N MET A 351 10.65 14.54 -2.30
CA MET A 351 11.45 13.38 -2.73
C MET A 351 11.95 13.50 -4.17
N HIS A 352 11.58 14.59 -4.87
CA HIS A 352 12.02 14.95 -6.22
C HIS A 352 11.68 13.89 -7.30
N LEU A 353 10.57 13.19 -7.14
CA LEU A 353 10.03 12.34 -8.20
C LEU A 353 9.38 13.24 -9.27
N SER A 354 9.49 12.85 -10.54
CA SER A 354 8.64 13.43 -11.57
C SER A 354 7.18 13.02 -11.37
N VAL A 355 6.25 13.71 -11.99
CA VAL A 355 4.82 13.35 -11.90
C VAL A 355 4.59 11.95 -12.46
N GLU A 356 5.28 11.62 -13.54
CA GLU A 356 5.25 10.32 -14.21
C GLU A 356 5.75 9.20 -13.28
N GLU A 357 6.88 9.43 -12.62
CA GLU A 357 7.46 8.49 -11.66
C GLU A 357 6.55 8.30 -10.45
N ALA A 358 5.94 9.36 -9.93
CA ALA A 358 5.01 9.27 -8.81
C ALA A 358 3.73 8.49 -9.18
N VAL A 359 3.19 8.67 -10.39
CA VAL A 359 2.04 7.91 -10.90
C VAL A 359 2.41 6.43 -11.02
N THR A 360 3.54 6.10 -11.64
CA THR A 360 4.06 4.73 -11.74
C THR A 360 4.25 4.12 -10.34
N ALA A 361 4.79 4.89 -9.40
CA ALA A 361 5.08 4.44 -8.04
C ALA A 361 3.81 4.09 -7.25
N PHE A 362 2.68 4.81 -7.45
CA PHE A 362 1.43 4.55 -6.73
C PHE A 362 0.40 3.74 -7.54
N THR A 363 0.83 3.15 -8.66
CA THR A 363 0.02 2.26 -9.50
C THR A 363 0.73 0.93 -9.70
N ILE A 364 1.45 0.74 -10.83
CA ILE A 364 2.03 -0.55 -11.21
C ILE A 364 3.15 -1.01 -10.25
N ASN A 365 3.98 -0.10 -9.72
CA ASN A 365 5.03 -0.48 -8.77
C ASN A 365 4.45 -0.86 -7.40
N SER A 366 3.41 -0.14 -6.95
CA SER A 366 2.66 -0.52 -5.74
C SER A 366 1.93 -1.85 -5.91
N ALA A 367 1.36 -2.11 -7.10
CA ALA A 367 0.79 -3.42 -7.41
C ALA A 367 1.87 -4.52 -7.38
N ALA A 368 3.08 -4.24 -7.86
CA ALA A 368 4.21 -5.16 -7.77
C ALA A 368 4.63 -5.42 -6.32
N ALA A 369 4.61 -4.39 -5.45
CA ALA A 369 4.98 -4.50 -4.03
C ALA A 369 4.03 -5.40 -3.20
N ILE A 370 2.88 -5.76 -3.76
CA ILE A 370 1.93 -6.72 -3.20
C ILE A 370 1.72 -7.94 -4.12
N ASP A 371 2.61 -8.14 -5.11
CA ASP A 371 2.59 -9.24 -6.09
C ASP A 371 1.27 -9.33 -6.86
N ARG A 372 0.82 -8.19 -7.43
CA ARG A 372 -0.41 -8.05 -8.24
C ARG A 372 -0.21 -7.30 -9.55
N ALA A 373 1.04 -7.01 -9.95
CA ALA A 373 1.31 -6.22 -11.14
C ALA A 373 0.88 -6.91 -12.46
N ASP A 374 0.66 -8.21 -12.45
CA ASP A 374 0.12 -8.98 -13.56
C ASP A 374 -1.39 -8.78 -13.76
N SER A 375 -2.11 -8.36 -12.72
CA SER A 375 -3.58 -8.30 -12.69
C SER A 375 -4.16 -6.90 -12.50
N ILE A 376 -3.43 -5.98 -11.86
CA ILE A 376 -3.85 -4.59 -11.59
C ILE A 376 -2.70 -3.59 -11.77
N GLY A 377 -2.96 -2.31 -11.52
CA GLY A 377 -1.95 -1.24 -11.50
C GLY A 377 -1.58 -0.68 -12.87
N SER A 378 -2.17 -1.18 -13.95
CA SER A 378 -2.04 -0.61 -15.30
C SER A 378 -3.30 -0.86 -16.13
N ILE A 379 -3.48 -0.08 -17.21
CA ILE A 379 -4.58 -0.25 -18.16
C ILE A 379 -4.08 -1.08 -19.34
N ASP A 380 -4.05 -2.40 -19.14
CA ASP A 380 -3.67 -3.37 -20.18
C ASP A 380 -4.78 -4.40 -20.39
N VAL A 381 -4.92 -4.88 -21.62
CA VAL A 381 -5.86 -5.94 -21.95
C VAL A 381 -5.55 -7.19 -21.13
N GLY A 382 -6.58 -7.77 -20.53
CA GLY A 382 -6.49 -8.94 -19.64
C GLY A 382 -6.40 -8.61 -18.16
N LYS A 383 -6.14 -7.36 -17.79
CA LYS A 383 -6.15 -6.92 -16.39
C LYS A 383 -7.54 -6.55 -15.89
N GLN A 384 -7.67 -6.50 -14.58
CA GLN A 384 -8.88 -6.11 -13.88
C GLN A 384 -9.24 -4.65 -14.20
N GLY A 385 -10.51 -4.38 -14.41
CA GLY A 385 -11.02 -3.04 -14.70
C GLY A 385 -11.12 -2.18 -13.44
N ASP A 386 -9.99 -1.95 -12.76
CA ASP A 386 -9.83 -1.07 -11.62
C ASP A 386 -9.28 0.26 -12.12
N LEU A 387 -10.15 1.27 -12.19
CA LEU A 387 -9.87 2.51 -12.88
C LEU A 387 -10.37 3.72 -12.09
N ILE A 388 -9.75 4.87 -12.32
CA ILE A 388 -10.22 6.16 -11.80
C ILE A 388 -10.30 7.20 -12.90
N LEU A 389 -11.32 8.07 -12.84
CA LEU A 389 -11.38 9.29 -13.61
C LEU A 389 -11.06 10.49 -12.72
N LEU A 390 -10.19 11.36 -13.18
CA LEU A 390 -9.92 12.63 -12.55
C LEU A 390 -10.93 13.69 -13.02
N GLN A 391 -11.13 14.75 -12.23
CA GLN A 391 -11.95 15.92 -12.62
C GLN A 391 -11.32 16.76 -13.74
N PHE A 392 -10.05 16.52 -14.06
CA PHE A 392 -9.23 17.31 -14.97
C PHE A 392 -8.68 16.46 -16.12
N PRO A 393 -8.34 17.09 -17.27
CA PRO A 393 -7.96 16.38 -18.48
C PRO A 393 -6.55 15.76 -18.45
N SER A 394 -5.77 15.98 -17.39
CA SER A 394 -4.38 15.52 -17.31
C SER A 394 -4.04 14.97 -15.93
N TYR A 395 -3.25 13.88 -15.88
CA TYR A 395 -2.68 13.32 -14.64
C TYR A 395 -1.77 14.31 -13.91
N LYS A 396 -1.23 15.31 -14.60
CA LYS A 396 -0.34 16.33 -14.03
C LYS A 396 -1.01 17.19 -12.95
N PHE A 397 -2.33 17.19 -12.91
CA PHE A 397 -3.07 17.85 -11.84
C PHE A 397 -2.96 17.15 -10.48
N LEU A 398 -2.54 15.88 -10.40
CA LEU A 398 -2.40 15.14 -9.15
C LEU A 398 -1.52 15.87 -8.12
N PRO A 399 -0.23 16.17 -8.39
CA PRO A 399 0.58 16.94 -7.44
C PRO A 399 0.30 18.45 -7.47
N TYR A 400 -0.26 18.99 -8.58
CA TYR A 400 -0.54 20.42 -8.72
C TYR A 400 -1.68 20.87 -7.79
N HIS A 401 -2.70 20.05 -7.58
CA HIS A 401 -3.78 20.28 -6.62
C HIS A 401 -3.39 19.73 -5.22
N VAL A 402 -2.37 20.34 -4.63
CA VAL A 402 -1.81 19.93 -3.33
C VAL A 402 -2.90 19.73 -2.27
N GLY A 403 -3.04 18.49 -1.77
CA GLY A 403 -3.96 18.15 -0.70
C GLY A 403 -5.46 18.11 -1.07
N MET A 404 -5.82 18.43 -2.32
CA MET A 404 -7.22 18.39 -2.77
C MET A 404 -7.52 17.11 -3.53
N ASN A 405 -8.59 16.43 -3.13
CA ASN A 405 -9.06 15.27 -3.88
C ASN A 405 -9.66 15.69 -5.22
N ILE A 406 -9.08 15.19 -6.31
CA ILE A 406 -9.54 15.43 -7.69
C ILE A 406 -10.06 14.16 -8.37
N VAL A 407 -10.21 13.06 -7.62
CA VAL A 407 -10.82 11.83 -8.12
C VAL A 407 -12.32 12.07 -8.27
N ASN A 408 -12.82 11.93 -9.49
CA ASN A 408 -14.23 12.11 -9.81
C ASN A 408 -14.99 10.78 -9.73
N THR A 409 -14.45 9.74 -10.37
CA THR A 409 -15.12 8.43 -10.48
C THR A 409 -14.15 7.33 -10.10
N VAL A 410 -14.60 6.39 -9.28
CA VAL A 410 -13.85 5.17 -8.95
C VAL A 410 -14.59 3.96 -9.48
N ILE A 411 -13.89 3.16 -10.27
CA ILE A 411 -14.38 1.96 -10.91
C ILE A 411 -13.62 0.77 -10.37
N LYS A 412 -14.33 -0.23 -9.92
CA LYS A 412 -13.76 -1.47 -9.40
C LYS A 412 -14.33 -2.67 -10.14
N LYS A 413 -13.46 -3.45 -10.78
CA LYS A 413 -13.89 -4.61 -11.60
C LYS A 413 -15.01 -4.24 -12.58
N GLY A 414 -14.87 -3.08 -13.24
CA GLY A 414 -15.86 -2.58 -14.19
C GLY A 414 -17.15 -2.01 -13.60
N ASN A 415 -17.31 -1.98 -12.27
CA ASN A 415 -18.46 -1.34 -11.61
C ASN A 415 -18.09 0.06 -11.15
N ILE A 416 -18.98 1.02 -11.39
CA ILE A 416 -18.86 2.37 -10.84
C ILE A 416 -19.22 2.30 -9.35
N ILE A 417 -18.23 2.54 -8.47
CA ILE A 417 -18.41 2.51 -7.02
C ILE A 417 -18.61 3.91 -6.45
N ILE A 418 -17.90 4.90 -7.01
CA ILE A 418 -18.01 6.31 -6.64
C ILE A 418 -18.14 7.13 -7.91
N ASN A 419 -19.06 8.09 -7.89
CA ASN A 419 -19.25 9.07 -8.95
C ASN A 419 -19.65 10.40 -8.32
N ASN A 420 -18.70 11.36 -8.22
CA ASN A 420 -18.85 12.66 -7.59
C ASN A 420 -19.31 13.74 -8.57
#